data_3edaa4464bc78e61c320145ae6bec033
#
_entry.id   3edaa4464bc78e61c320145ae6bec033
#
_cell.length_a   1.000
_cell.length_b   1.000
_cell.length_c   1.000
_cell.angle_alpha   90.00
_cell.angle_beta   90.00
_cell.angle_gamma   90.00
#
_symmetry.space_group_name_H-M   'P 1'
#
loop_
_entity.id
_entity.type
_entity.pdbx_description
1 polymer ?
#
loop_
_entity_poly.entity_id
_entity_poly.type
_entity_poly.pdbx_seq_one_letter_code
_entity_poly.pdbx_strand_id
1 'polypeptide(L)'
;MSVKVGIVGAAGYAGAELIRLVLGHPEFELTAITSNADAGQPLSAVYPSFTGVSDLVFTTHDAPELKNCDAVFLAVPHTAAMAQVPALLASGVSCFDLSADYRLNDASVFEAWYAAEHTSPELLKTRAFGLPELFCQDLETAASDHADGKPVLVACAGCYPTATSLAAAPAVRAGWVAENGPVVVDAISGVTGAGKSCNARTHFCSADENLEAYGVGKHRHTPEIEQILGLTDRVVFTPHLAPLKRGLLSTVTLPLTPQAIDTLTLEDVVDHYKQFYAGRTFVRVLDAGQQPKTASVVGTNAAQIGLALNKRAGVLVATGAIDNLCKGAAGQAVQCANIVFGFDERRGLPTVACPV
;
A
#
# COMPACT_ATOMS: atom_id res chain seq x y z
N MET A 1 -3.65 19.75 19.81
CA MET A 1 -2.24 19.34 19.96
C MET A 1 -1.88 18.57 18.74
N SER A 2 -0.69 18.79 18.18
CA SER A 2 -0.19 18.01 17.03
C SER A 2 0.16 16.58 17.47
N VAL A 3 -0.06 15.61 16.59
CA VAL A 3 0.37 14.22 16.78
C VAL A 3 1.86 14.14 16.44
N LYS A 4 2.68 13.73 17.41
CA LYS A 4 4.12 13.55 17.21
C LYS A 4 4.41 12.26 16.43
N VAL A 5 5.11 12.40 15.33
CA VAL A 5 5.34 11.31 14.37
C VAL A 5 6.82 10.98 14.27
N GLY A 6 7.14 9.69 14.37
CA GLY A 6 8.43 9.13 14.03
C GLY A 6 8.37 8.32 12.73
N ILE A 7 9.48 8.29 11.97
CA ILE A 7 9.60 7.47 10.76
C ILE A 7 10.86 6.62 10.85
N VAL A 8 10.69 5.30 10.90
CA VAL A 8 11.77 4.32 10.87
C VAL A 8 12.02 3.91 9.42
N GLY A 9 13.29 3.93 8.98
CA GLY A 9 13.64 3.69 7.58
C GLY A 9 13.41 4.91 6.67
N ALA A 10 13.50 6.10 7.24
CA ALA A 10 13.16 7.38 6.61
C ALA A 10 14.02 7.72 5.38
N ALA A 11 15.21 7.14 5.24
CA ALA A 11 16.09 7.36 4.07
C ALA A 11 15.73 6.50 2.84
N GLY A 12 14.78 5.55 2.95
CA GLY A 12 14.22 4.82 1.81
C GLY A 12 13.23 5.67 1.00
N TYR A 13 12.82 5.21 -0.19
CA TYR A 13 11.87 5.97 -1.03
C TYR A 13 10.48 6.14 -0.37
N ALA A 14 9.96 5.09 0.27
CA ALA A 14 8.69 5.18 1.02
C ALA A 14 8.84 6.10 2.24
N GLY A 15 10.00 6.03 2.94
CA GLY A 15 10.33 6.91 4.06
C GLY A 15 10.41 8.39 3.64
N ALA A 16 11.08 8.69 2.53
CA ALA A 16 11.15 10.04 1.98
C ALA A 16 9.77 10.59 1.57
N GLU A 17 8.90 9.73 1.04
CA GLU A 17 7.52 10.10 0.73
C GLU A 17 6.70 10.34 2.00
N LEU A 18 6.89 9.53 3.06
CA LEU A 18 6.30 9.78 4.38
C LEU A 18 6.75 11.13 4.93
N ILE A 19 8.06 11.44 4.89
CA ILE A 19 8.57 12.75 5.32
C ILE A 19 7.84 13.87 4.60
N ARG A 20 7.74 13.79 3.25
CA ARG A 20 7.05 14.81 2.43
C ARG A 20 5.60 15.00 2.84
N LEU A 21 4.87 13.91 3.08
CA LEU A 21 3.46 13.96 3.46
C LEU A 21 3.28 14.49 4.88
N VAL A 22 4.08 14.01 5.84
CA VAL A 22 3.98 14.42 7.25
C VAL A 22 4.39 15.88 7.44
N LEU A 23 5.43 16.38 6.77
CA LEU A 23 5.80 17.79 6.83
C LEU A 23 4.75 18.73 6.23
N GLY A 24 3.92 18.23 5.30
CA GLY A 24 2.78 18.97 4.74
C GLY A 24 1.46 18.75 5.49
N HIS A 25 1.45 17.94 6.54
CA HIS A 25 0.24 17.56 7.26
C HIS A 25 -0.11 18.58 8.36
N PRO A 26 -1.33 19.10 8.43
CA PRO A 26 -1.65 20.16 9.39
C PRO A 26 -1.72 19.71 10.85
N GLU A 27 -1.92 18.41 11.10
CA GLU A 27 -2.11 17.85 12.45
C GLU A 27 -0.92 16.99 12.91
N PHE A 28 0.01 16.61 12.01
CA PHE A 28 1.19 15.81 12.34
C PHE A 28 2.42 16.66 12.48
N GLU A 29 3.25 16.32 13.46
CA GLU A 29 4.55 16.94 13.71
C GLU A 29 5.64 15.87 13.58
N LEU A 30 6.50 16.00 12.57
CA LEU A 30 7.61 15.08 12.37
C LEU A 30 8.71 15.38 13.41
N THR A 31 8.90 14.47 14.36
CA THR A 31 9.84 14.67 15.48
C THR A 31 11.05 13.73 15.43
N ALA A 32 10.97 12.59 14.73
CA ALA A 32 12.06 11.63 14.64
C ALA A 32 12.14 10.99 13.26
N ILE A 33 13.34 10.92 12.70
CA ILE A 33 13.65 10.21 11.46
C ILE A 33 14.85 9.30 11.66
N THR A 34 14.74 8.03 11.24
CA THR A 34 15.83 7.09 11.46
C THR A 34 16.32 6.41 10.19
N SER A 35 17.65 6.21 10.12
CA SER A 35 18.35 5.40 9.13
C SER A 35 19.71 4.99 9.70
N ASN A 36 19.95 3.68 9.84
CA ASN A 36 21.25 3.23 10.38
C ASN A 36 22.42 3.62 9.49
N ALA A 37 22.21 3.64 8.15
CA ALA A 37 23.27 4.00 7.20
C ALA A 37 23.56 5.50 7.14
N ASP A 38 22.60 6.35 7.45
CA ASP A 38 22.70 7.80 7.34
C ASP A 38 22.69 8.49 8.71
N ALA A 39 22.81 7.75 9.82
CA ALA A 39 22.80 8.31 11.17
C ALA A 39 23.85 9.41 11.35
N GLY A 40 23.42 10.54 11.93
CA GLY A 40 24.23 11.75 12.08
C GLY A 40 24.21 12.70 10.88
N GLN A 41 23.62 12.33 9.74
CA GLN A 41 23.47 13.20 8.60
C GLN A 41 22.18 14.03 8.68
N PRO A 42 22.18 15.30 8.31
CA PRO A 42 20.94 16.07 8.17
C PRO A 42 20.10 15.56 7.00
N LEU A 43 18.78 15.67 7.13
CA LEU A 43 17.82 15.26 6.11
C LEU A 43 18.16 15.86 4.73
N SER A 44 18.53 17.13 4.69
CA SER A 44 18.88 17.85 3.47
C SER A 44 20.16 17.35 2.78
N ALA A 45 21.06 16.68 3.49
CA ALA A 45 22.25 16.06 2.89
C ALA A 45 21.88 14.78 2.11
N VAL A 46 20.89 14.02 2.59
CA VAL A 46 20.41 12.79 1.93
C VAL A 46 19.40 13.11 0.84
N TYR A 47 18.53 14.09 1.10
CA TYR A 47 17.50 14.56 0.18
C TYR A 47 17.50 16.09 0.08
N PRO A 48 18.24 16.67 -0.87
CA PRO A 48 18.39 18.14 -1.03
C PRO A 48 17.06 18.89 -1.21
N SER A 49 16.00 18.22 -1.64
CA SER A 49 14.65 18.79 -1.76
C SER A 49 14.07 19.28 -0.43
N PHE A 50 14.60 18.85 0.71
CA PHE A 50 14.18 19.31 2.04
C PHE A 50 15.04 20.46 2.59
N THR A 51 15.97 21.02 1.81
CA THR A 51 16.78 22.16 2.22
C THR A 51 15.90 23.35 2.56
N GLY A 52 16.09 23.90 3.78
CA GLY A 52 15.27 25.02 4.29
C GLY A 52 13.83 24.66 4.68
N VAL A 53 13.48 23.37 4.63
CA VAL A 53 12.15 22.88 5.02
C VAL A 53 12.20 22.19 6.39
N SER A 54 13.27 21.43 6.67
CA SER A 54 13.43 20.70 7.93
C SER A 54 14.91 20.55 8.26
N ASP A 55 15.24 20.78 9.55
CA ASP A 55 16.60 20.64 10.09
C ASP A 55 16.80 19.28 10.81
N LEU A 56 15.88 18.31 10.63
CA LEU A 56 15.98 17.00 11.23
C LEU A 56 17.25 16.27 10.80
N VAL A 57 17.85 15.55 11.74
CA VAL A 57 19.02 14.70 11.54
C VAL A 57 18.62 13.26 11.71
N PHE A 58 19.11 12.38 10.84
CA PHE A 58 18.87 10.94 10.96
C PHE A 58 19.53 10.39 12.22
N THR A 59 18.76 9.59 12.97
CA THR A 59 19.26 8.80 14.09
C THR A 59 19.26 7.31 13.73
N THR A 60 19.72 6.45 14.63
CA THR A 60 19.65 4.99 14.48
C THR A 60 18.25 4.46 14.76
N HIS A 61 17.93 3.23 14.32
CA HIS A 61 16.59 2.64 14.49
C HIS A 61 16.22 2.32 15.94
N ASP A 62 17.17 2.32 16.87
CA ASP A 62 16.99 2.13 18.30
C ASP A 62 16.89 3.44 19.10
N ALA A 63 16.79 4.57 18.41
CA ALA A 63 16.74 5.91 18.99
C ALA A 63 15.59 6.02 20.00
N PRO A 64 15.88 6.47 21.26
CA PRO A 64 14.89 6.56 22.31
C PRO A 64 13.77 7.58 22.03
N GLU A 65 14.00 8.53 21.15
CA GLU A 65 13.04 9.56 20.70
C GLU A 65 11.79 8.94 20.06
N LEU A 66 11.91 7.75 19.43
CA LEU A 66 10.78 7.03 18.85
C LEU A 66 9.71 6.68 19.89
N LYS A 67 10.11 6.43 21.15
CA LYS A 67 9.18 6.13 22.26
C LYS A 67 8.44 7.35 22.78
N ASN A 68 8.84 8.56 22.36
CA ASN A 68 8.18 9.82 22.72
C ASN A 68 7.20 10.30 21.62
N CYS A 69 7.04 9.51 20.54
CA CYS A 69 6.07 9.76 19.48
C CYS A 69 4.69 9.20 19.87
N ASP A 70 3.64 9.78 19.31
CA ASP A 70 2.28 9.24 19.39
C ASP A 70 2.08 8.16 18.31
N ALA A 71 2.75 8.34 17.15
CA ALA A 71 2.72 7.43 16.02
C ALA A 71 4.12 7.19 15.43
N VAL A 72 4.39 5.95 15.01
CA VAL A 72 5.60 5.60 14.27
C VAL A 72 5.22 4.87 12.98
N PHE A 73 5.71 5.39 11.85
CA PHE A 73 5.63 4.71 10.55
C PHE A 73 6.91 3.89 10.34
N LEU A 74 6.75 2.60 10.00
CA LEU A 74 7.86 1.70 9.74
C LEU A 74 8.00 1.44 8.25
N ALA A 75 8.94 2.14 7.60
CA ALA A 75 9.28 1.99 6.17
C ALA A 75 10.59 1.19 6.00
N VAL A 76 10.67 0.07 6.67
CA VAL A 76 11.84 -0.82 6.76
C VAL A 76 11.71 -2.02 5.82
N PRO A 77 12.83 -2.70 5.50
CA PRO A 77 12.78 -4.00 4.83
C PRO A 77 11.92 -5.01 5.60
N HIS A 78 11.37 -5.99 4.86
CA HIS A 78 10.66 -7.12 5.48
C HIS A 78 11.53 -7.82 6.52
N THR A 79 10.92 -8.34 7.58
CA THR A 79 11.52 -8.96 8.77
C THR A 79 12.11 -7.98 9.79
N ALA A 80 12.17 -6.68 9.50
CA ALA A 80 12.75 -5.71 10.41
C ALA A 80 11.72 -5.03 11.33
N ALA A 81 10.46 -4.91 10.91
CA ALA A 81 9.43 -4.27 11.73
C ALA A 81 9.07 -5.12 12.96
N MET A 82 8.99 -6.45 12.83
CA MET A 82 8.65 -7.33 13.95
C MET A 82 9.66 -7.31 15.11
N ALA A 83 10.87 -6.81 14.88
CA ALA A 83 11.86 -6.60 15.93
C ALA A 83 11.61 -5.31 16.75
N GLN A 84 10.85 -4.35 16.21
CA GLN A 84 10.66 -3.02 16.82
C GLN A 84 9.24 -2.78 17.33
N VAL A 85 8.24 -3.26 16.59
CA VAL A 85 6.81 -3.02 16.89
C VAL A 85 6.42 -3.42 18.31
N PRO A 86 6.81 -4.58 18.86
CA PRO A 86 6.42 -4.96 20.22
C PRO A 86 6.88 -3.94 21.28
N ALA A 87 8.11 -3.42 21.15
CA ALA A 87 8.67 -2.46 22.10
C ALA A 87 8.03 -1.07 21.96
N LEU A 88 7.67 -0.64 20.75
CA LEU A 88 6.96 0.61 20.51
C LEU A 88 5.54 0.57 21.08
N LEU A 89 4.79 -0.50 20.80
CA LEU A 89 3.45 -0.70 21.39
C LEU A 89 3.49 -0.74 22.91
N ALA A 90 4.47 -1.45 23.51
CA ALA A 90 4.65 -1.48 24.95
C ALA A 90 4.97 -0.10 25.57
N SER A 91 5.48 0.83 24.77
CA SER A 91 5.73 2.22 25.16
C SER A 91 4.52 3.15 24.92
N GLY A 92 3.38 2.63 24.45
CA GLY A 92 2.18 3.43 24.17
C GLY A 92 2.15 4.05 22.76
N VAL A 93 3.08 3.70 21.88
CA VAL A 93 3.20 4.27 20.53
C VAL A 93 2.40 3.46 19.52
N SER A 94 1.51 4.10 18.79
CA SER A 94 0.79 3.45 17.66
C SER A 94 1.71 3.25 16.46
N CYS A 95 1.65 2.07 15.84
CA CYS A 95 2.54 1.64 14.76
C CYS A 95 1.80 1.47 13.43
N PHE A 96 2.34 2.08 12.37
CA PHE A 96 1.85 1.94 10.98
C PHE A 96 2.95 1.27 10.17
N ASP A 97 2.80 -0.06 9.97
CA ASP A 97 3.83 -0.87 9.33
C ASP A 97 3.63 -0.95 7.81
N LEU A 98 4.61 -0.46 7.06
CA LEU A 98 4.65 -0.55 5.60
C LEU A 98 5.45 -1.78 5.13
N SER A 99 6.07 -2.53 6.05
CA SER A 99 6.70 -3.80 5.73
C SER A 99 5.66 -4.89 5.47
N ALA A 100 6.09 -6.12 5.24
CA ALA A 100 5.16 -7.23 5.08
C ALA A 100 4.89 -8.01 6.37
N ASP A 101 5.57 -7.64 7.47
CA ASP A 101 5.68 -8.48 8.66
C ASP A 101 4.33 -8.80 9.30
N TYR A 102 3.39 -7.87 9.23
CA TYR A 102 2.07 -8.05 9.85
C TYR A 102 0.90 -8.14 8.85
N ARG A 103 1.16 -8.27 7.54
CA ARG A 103 0.09 -8.28 6.53
C ARG A 103 -0.67 -9.59 6.46
N LEU A 104 0.02 -10.72 6.62
CA LEU A 104 -0.59 -12.05 6.53
C LEU A 104 -1.21 -12.45 7.85
N ASN A 105 -2.37 -13.12 7.79
CA ASN A 105 -3.11 -13.55 8.98
C ASN A 105 -2.44 -14.73 9.70
N ASP A 106 -1.68 -15.55 8.94
CA ASP A 106 -1.06 -16.77 9.42
C ASP A 106 0.47 -16.66 9.34
N ALA A 107 1.14 -16.84 10.49
CA ALA A 107 2.59 -16.82 10.59
C ALA A 107 3.23 -17.90 9.71
N SER A 108 2.62 -19.07 9.58
CA SER A 108 3.15 -20.14 8.74
C SER A 108 3.17 -19.79 7.25
N VAL A 109 2.17 -19.04 6.78
CA VAL A 109 2.16 -18.51 5.40
C VAL A 109 3.25 -17.46 5.23
N PHE A 110 3.43 -16.57 6.23
CA PHE A 110 4.53 -15.61 6.21
C PHE A 110 5.89 -16.32 6.13
N GLU A 111 6.13 -17.29 7.01
CA GLU A 111 7.39 -18.05 7.06
C GLU A 111 7.68 -18.77 5.74
N ALA A 112 6.67 -19.38 5.13
CA ALA A 112 6.81 -20.06 3.83
C ALA A 112 7.20 -19.10 2.69
N TRP A 113 6.63 -17.88 2.66
CA TRP A 113 6.86 -16.94 1.57
C TRP A 113 8.05 -16.00 1.78
N TYR A 114 8.40 -15.72 3.03
CA TYR A 114 9.50 -14.80 3.38
C TYR A 114 10.77 -15.52 3.82
N ALA A 115 10.71 -16.86 4.04
CA ALA A 115 11.81 -17.70 4.52
C ALA A 115 12.44 -17.16 5.83
N ALA A 116 11.61 -16.67 6.73
CA ALA A 116 12.00 -16.11 8.03
C ALA A 116 10.96 -16.44 9.09
N GLU A 117 11.39 -16.74 10.31
CA GLU A 117 10.50 -16.94 11.46
C GLU A 117 9.77 -15.63 11.83
N HIS A 118 8.47 -15.72 12.15
CA HIS A 118 7.71 -14.59 12.63
C HIS A 118 7.86 -14.44 14.15
N THR A 119 8.58 -13.40 14.60
CA THR A 119 8.99 -13.26 16.01
C THR A 119 7.92 -12.70 16.94
N SER A 120 6.78 -12.25 16.44
CA SER A 120 5.65 -11.70 17.22
C SER A 120 4.29 -12.09 16.62
N PRO A 121 4.01 -13.41 16.44
CA PRO A 121 2.80 -13.88 15.76
C PRO A 121 1.49 -13.57 16.50
N GLU A 122 1.55 -13.31 17.80
CA GLU A 122 0.40 -12.90 18.61
C GLU A 122 -0.20 -11.59 18.13
N LEU A 123 0.61 -10.66 17.60
CA LEU A 123 0.16 -9.37 17.09
C LEU A 123 -0.64 -9.48 15.77
N LEU A 124 -0.50 -10.58 15.03
CA LEU A 124 -1.29 -10.84 13.83
C LEU A 124 -2.79 -10.92 14.11
N LYS A 125 -3.17 -11.27 15.34
CA LYS A 125 -4.58 -11.41 15.75
C LYS A 125 -5.25 -10.08 16.10
N THR A 126 -4.47 -9.08 16.46
CA THR A 126 -4.97 -7.79 16.99
C THR A 126 -4.66 -6.61 16.08
N ARG A 127 -3.83 -6.81 15.07
CA ARG A 127 -3.52 -5.74 14.12
C ARG A 127 -4.71 -5.40 13.25
N ALA A 128 -4.90 -4.14 12.89
CA ALA A 128 -5.80 -3.73 11.83
C ALA A 128 -5.13 -3.90 10.45
N PHE A 129 -5.91 -4.27 9.42
CA PHE A 129 -5.39 -4.32 8.05
C PHE A 129 -5.57 -2.97 7.36
N GLY A 130 -4.47 -2.36 6.93
CA GLY A 130 -4.41 -0.99 6.40
C GLY A 130 -4.68 -0.88 4.91
N LEU A 131 -5.90 -1.21 4.49
CA LEU A 131 -6.48 -0.90 3.18
C LEU A 131 -7.90 -0.36 3.40
N PRO A 132 -8.05 0.97 3.68
CA PRO A 132 -9.26 1.56 4.22
C PRO A 132 -10.53 1.27 3.44
N GLU A 133 -10.43 1.19 2.12
CA GLU A 133 -11.57 1.01 1.23
C GLU A 133 -12.20 -0.39 1.32
N LEU A 134 -11.41 -1.40 1.72
CA LEU A 134 -11.86 -2.79 1.82
C LEU A 134 -11.95 -3.30 3.27
N PHE A 135 -11.22 -2.68 4.21
CA PHE A 135 -11.10 -3.07 5.62
C PHE A 135 -11.42 -1.89 6.56
N CYS A 136 -12.50 -1.14 6.25
CA CYS A 136 -12.89 0.00 7.07
C CYS A 136 -13.19 -0.41 8.52
N GLN A 137 -13.80 -1.58 8.75
CA GLN A 137 -14.15 -2.07 10.07
C GLN A 137 -12.92 -2.30 10.96
N ASP A 138 -11.82 -2.81 10.37
CA ASP A 138 -10.55 -2.99 11.11
C ASP A 138 -10.02 -1.63 11.61
N LEU A 139 -10.08 -0.61 10.75
CA LEU A 139 -9.59 0.72 11.08
C LEU A 139 -10.53 1.48 12.04
N GLU A 140 -11.84 1.28 11.92
CA GLU A 140 -12.82 1.81 12.89
C GLU A 140 -12.59 1.21 14.28
N THR A 141 -12.30 -0.11 14.34
CA THR A 141 -11.94 -0.78 15.60
C THR A 141 -10.63 -0.22 16.15
N ALA A 142 -9.61 -0.07 15.31
CA ALA A 142 -8.33 0.53 15.73
C ALA A 142 -8.50 1.99 16.21
N ALA A 143 -9.36 2.78 15.57
CA ALA A 143 -9.67 4.14 16.01
C ALA A 143 -10.36 4.16 17.38
N SER A 144 -11.28 3.23 17.65
CA SER A 144 -11.92 3.08 18.95
C SER A 144 -10.91 2.68 20.04
N ASP A 145 -10.04 1.69 19.74
CA ASP A 145 -8.99 1.29 20.68
C ASP A 145 -8.03 2.43 20.99
N HIS A 146 -7.65 3.20 19.96
CA HIS A 146 -6.81 4.39 20.16
C HIS A 146 -7.50 5.46 21.01
N ALA A 147 -8.79 5.72 20.78
CA ALA A 147 -9.58 6.66 21.60
C ALA A 147 -9.70 6.23 23.07
N ASP A 148 -9.67 4.91 23.31
CA ASP A 148 -9.60 4.31 24.66
C ASP A 148 -8.19 4.36 25.29
N GLY A 149 -7.23 5.00 24.63
CA GLY A 149 -5.84 5.16 25.09
C GLY A 149 -4.94 3.94 24.86
N LYS A 150 -5.34 2.99 24.00
CA LYS A 150 -4.53 1.83 23.65
C LYS A 150 -3.69 2.13 22.40
N PRO A 151 -2.40 1.76 22.37
CA PRO A 151 -1.63 1.81 21.13
C PRO A 151 -2.12 0.75 20.14
N VAL A 152 -2.12 1.06 18.87
CA VAL A 152 -2.61 0.17 17.81
C VAL A 152 -1.52 -0.17 16.80
N LEU A 153 -1.63 -1.34 16.18
CA LEU A 153 -0.82 -1.76 15.05
C LEU A 153 -1.69 -1.80 13.80
N VAL A 154 -1.27 -1.07 12.77
CA VAL A 154 -1.88 -1.11 11.43
C VAL A 154 -0.88 -1.67 10.43
N ALA A 155 -1.20 -2.80 9.82
CA ALA A 155 -0.42 -3.40 8.73
C ALA A 155 -0.88 -2.83 7.38
N CYS A 156 -0.14 -1.87 6.83
CA CYS A 156 -0.47 -1.22 5.57
C CYS A 156 -0.23 -2.16 4.39
N ALA A 157 -1.22 -2.32 3.50
CA ALA A 157 -1.15 -3.19 2.34
C ALA A 157 -0.02 -2.80 1.38
N GLY A 158 0.55 -3.78 0.67
CA GLY A 158 1.56 -3.55 -0.36
C GLY A 158 1.00 -2.86 -1.61
N CYS A 159 1.88 -2.29 -2.44
CA CYS A 159 1.45 -1.52 -3.60
C CYS A 159 0.70 -2.36 -4.64
N TYR A 160 1.23 -3.53 -5.01
CA TYR A 160 0.52 -4.44 -5.92
C TYR A 160 -0.78 -5.00 -5.32
N PRO A 161 -0.81 -5.49 -4.06
CA PRO A 161 -2.07 -5.89 -3.41
C PRO A 161 -3.11 -4.76 -3.39
N THR A 162 -2.70 -3.52 -3.11
CA THR A 162 -3.62 -2.37 -3.14
C THR A 162 -4.25 -2.18 -4.50
N ALA A 163 -3.46 -2.04 -5.59
CA ALA A 163 -3.99 -1.80 -6.92
C ALA A 163 -4.86 -2.96 -7.42
N THR A 164 -4.37 -4.18 -7.22
CA THR A 164 -5.04 -5.41 -7.66
C THR A 164 -6.35 -5.63 -6.93
N SER A 165 -6.32 -5.53 -5.61
CA SER A 165 -7.51 -5.83 -4.80
C SER A 165 -8.59 -4.76 -4.93
N LEU A 166 -8.22 -3.48 -5.05
CA LEU A 166 -9.21 -2.42 -5.35
C LEU A 166 -9.87 -2.64 -6.72
N ALA A 167 -9.12 -3.14 -7.72
CA ALA A 167 -9.71 -3.43 -9.02
C ALA A 167 -10.59 -4.70 -9.02
N ALA A 168 -10.26 -5.72 -8.24
CA ALA A 168 -10.92 -7.02 -8.28
C ALA A 168 -12.06 -7.20 -7.25
N ALA A 169 -11.94 -6.59 -6.07
CA ALA A 169 -12.81 -6.88 -4.94
C ALA A 169 -14.31 -6.71 -5.22
N PRO A 170 -14.81 -5.70 -5.94
CA PRO A 170 -16.24 -5.58 -6.18
C PRO A 170 -16.82 -6.79 -6.92
N ALA A 171 -16.15 -7.28 -7.98
CA ALA A 171 -16.61 -8.43 -8.75
C ALA A 171 -16.51 -9.74 -7.94
N VAL A 172 -15.45 -9.90 -7.16
CA VAL A 172 -15.26 -11.07 -6.28
C VAL A 172 -16.34 -11.11 -5.20
N ARG A 173 -16.59 -9.99 -4.53
CA ARG A 173 -17.60 -9.89 -3.45
C ARG A 173 -19.03 -9.99 -3.97
N ALA A 174 -19.26 -9.64 -5.23
CA ALA A 174 -20.57 -9.85 -5.89
C ALA A 174 -20.82 -11.30 -6.32
N GLY A 175 -19.83 -12.20 -6.16
CA GLY A 175 -19.95 -13.59 -6.58
C GLY A 175 -19.95 -13.78 -8.11
N TRP A 176 -19.44 -12.82 -8.87
CA TRP A 176 -19.39 -12.90 -10.33
C TRP A 176 -18.23 -13.76 -10.85
N VAL A 177 -17.21 -13.95 -10.03
CA VAL A 177 -16.01 -14.70 -10.41
C VAL A 177 -16.26 -16.19 -10.27
N ALA A 178 -16.04 -16.95 -11.35
CA ALA A 178 -16.19 -18.39 -11.36
C ALA A 178 -15.31 -19.06 -10.29
N GLU A 179 -15.80 -20.08 -9.61
CA GLU A 179 -15.05 -20.79 -8.56
C GLU A 179 -13.83 -21.54 -9.10
N ASN A 180 -13.91 -21.98 -10.35
CA ASN A 180 -12.86 -22.72 -11.03
C ASN A 180 -12.07 -21.83 -11.99
N GLY A 181 -10.76 -22.07 -12.05
CA GLY A 181 -9.84 -21.35 -12.92
C GLY A 181 -9.06 -20.24 -12.23
N PRO A 182 -7.94 -19.84 -12.79
CA PRO A 182 -7.07 -18.82 -12.24
C PRO A 182 -7.62 -17.41 -12.43
N VAL A 183 -7.39 -16.55 -11.47
CA VAL A 183 -7.44 -15.10 -11.62
C VAL A 183 -6.05 -14.63 -12.03
N VAL A 184 -5.96 -14.07 -13.24
CA VAL A 184 -4.67 -13.63 -13.78
C VAL A 184 -4.46 -12.16 -13.50
N VAL A 185 -3.28 -11.83 -12.96
CA VAL A 185 -2.88 -10.48 -12.59
C VAL A 185 -1.56 -10.15 -13.26
N ASP A 186 -1.59 -9.30 -14.27
CA ASP A 186 -0.41 -8.70 -14.88
C ASP A 186 -0.27 -7.27 -14.39
N ALA A 187 0.82 -6.97 -13.68
CA ALA A 187 0.98 -5.66 -13.08
C ALA A 187 2.36 -5.06 -13.38
N ILE A 188 2.38 -3.77 -13.67
CA ILE A 188 3.54 -3.01 -14.09
C ILE A 188 3.79 -1.92 -13.05
N SER A 189 5.01 -1.85 -12.48
CA SER A 189 5.40 -0.83 -11.50
C SER A 189 6.63 -0.06 -11.97
N GLY A 190 6.67 1.21 -11.63
CA GLY A 190 7.92 1.99 -11.72
C GLY A 190 9.01 1.43 -10.80
N VAL A 191 10.27 1.69 -11.14
CA VAL A 191 11.47 1.13 -10.50
C VAL A 191 11.61 1.48 -9.02
N THR A 192 11.00 2.58 -8.54
CA THR A 192 11.00 2.93 -7.11
C THR A 192 10.32 1.88 -6.24
N GLY A 193 9.44 1.04 -6.82
CA GLY A 193 8.83 -0.10 -6.13
C GLY A 193 9.82 -1.17 -5.71
N ALA A 194 11.01 -1.24 -6.35
CA ALA A 194 12.10 -2.13 -5.96
C ALA A 194 12.98 -1.59 -4.81
N GLY A 195 12.69 -0.38 -4.31
CA GLY A 195 13.46 0.27 -3.24
C GLY A 195 14.67 1.06 -3.73
N LYS A 196 15.36 1.74 -2.77
CA LYS A 196 16.50 2.63 -3.04
C LYS A 196 17.83 1.87 -3.24
N SER A 197 17.92 0.64 -2.78
CA SER A 197 19.17 -0.14 -2.85
C SER A 197 19.57 -0.40 -4.31
N CYS A 198 20.79 0.00 -4.67
CA CYS A 198 21.32 -0.25 -6.00
C CYS A 198 21.57 -1.74 -6.22
N ASN A 199 21.10 -2.25 -7.33
CA ASN A 199 21.37 -3.60 -7.81
C ASN A 199 21.39 -3.62 -9.34
N ALA A 200 21.80 -4.74 -9.94
CA ALA A 200 21.95 -4.84 -11.38
C ALA A 200 20.67 -4.50 -12.16
N ARG A 201 19.50 -4.85 -11.61
CA ARG A 201 18.18 -4.60 -12.26
C ARG A 201 17.77 -3.13 -12.19
N THR A 202 18.06 -2.45 -11.09
CA THR A 202 17.64 -1.05 -10.84
C THR A 202 18.70 -0.02 -11.25
N HIS A 203 19.85 -0.48 -11.74
CA HIS A 203 20.87 0.41 -12.31
C HIS A 203 20.31 1.08 -13.57
N PHE A 204 20.59 2.38 -13.75
CA PHE A 204 20.02 3.19 -14.85
C PHE A 204 20.11 2.53 -16.22
N CYS A 205 21.32 2.08 -16.63
CA CYS A 205 21.53 1.44 -17.94
C CYS A 205 20.81 0.07 -18.10
N SER A 206 20.30 -0.52 -17.02
CA SER A 206 19.55 -1.78 -17.09
C SER A 206 18.06 -1.56 -16.96
N ALA A 207 17.64 -0.47 -16.30
CA ALA A 207 16.24 -0.15 -16.07
C ALA A 207 15.64 0.74 -17.17
N ASP A 208 16.47 1.62 -17.76
CA ASP A 208 16.03 2.55 -18.78
C ASP A 208 15.71 1.81 -20.08
N GLU A 209 14.63 2.21 -20.76
CA GLU A 209 14.11 1.59 -22.01
C GLU A 209 13.87 0.07 -21.90
N ASN A 210 13.70 -0.46 -20.67
CA ASN A 210 13.53 -1.91 -20.42
C ASN A 210 12.26 -2.20 -19.62
N LEU A 211 11.57 -3.28 -20.00
CA LEU A 211 10.44 -3.86 -19.28
C LEU A 211 10.77 -5.31 -18.92
N GLU A 212 10.75 -5.65 -17.63
CA GLU A 212 11.15 -6.97 -17.14
C GLU A 212 10.10 -7.57 -16.22
N ALA A 213 9.65 -8.81 -16.51
CA ALA A 213 8.90 -9.61 -15.55
C ALA A 213 9.83 -10.16 -14.48
N TYR A 214 9.41 -10.14 -13.21
CA TYR A 214 10.23 -10.63 -12.11
C TYR A 214 9.40 -11.37 -11.07
N GLY A 215 10.03 -12.29 -10.34
CA GLY A 215 9.36 -13.03 -9.26
C GLY A 215 8.16 -13.85 -9.69
N VAL A 216 8.06 -14.21 -10.99
CA VAL A 216 6.93 -14.95 -11.55
C VAL A 216 6.74 -16.27 -10.81
N GLY A 217 5.50 -16.54 -10.35
CA GLY A 217 5.12 -17.72 -9.59
C GLY A 217 5.63 -17.77 -8.14
N LYS A 218 6.39 -16.75 -7.68
CA LYS A 218 6.98 -16.73 -6.33
C LYS A 218 7.07 -15.33 -5.70
N HIS A 219 6.34 -14.37 -6.23
CA HIS A 219 6.35 -13.01 -5.69
C HIS A 219 5.59 -12.94 -4.36
N ARG A 220 6.20 -12.34 -3.36
CA ARG A 220 5.71 -12.29 -1.96
C ARG A 220 4.39 -11.56 -1.76
N HIS A 221 3.89 -10.81 -2.74
CA HIS A 221 2.55 -10.21 -2.69
C HIS A 221 1.43 -11.18 -3.10
N THR A 222 1.75 -12.36 -3.67
CA THR A 222 0.73 -13.33 -4.09
C THR A 222 -0.19 -13.72 -2.92
N PRO A 223 0.33 -14.23 -1.78
CA PRO A 223 -0.54 -14.64 -0.66
C PRO A 223 -1.31 -13.47 -0.04
N GLU A 224 -0.79 -12.24 -0.11
CA GLU A 224 -1.50 -11.05 0.36
C GLU A 224 -2.71 -10.74 -0.55
N ILE A 225 -2.55 -10.80 -1.88
CA ILE A 225 -3.67 -10.63 -2.83
C ILE A 225 -4.72 -11.72 -2.62
N GLU A 226 -4.30 -12.96 -2.49
CA GLU A 226 -5.18 -14.10 -2.24
C GLU A 226 -5.96 -13.94 -0.94
N GLN A 227 -5.28 -13.54 0.14
CA GLN A 227 -5.92 -13.28 1.44
C GLN A 227 -6.96 -12.16 1.35
N ILE A 228 -6.64 -11.02 0.74
CA ILE A 228 -7.55 -9.86 0.63
C ILE A 228 -8.80 -10.22 -0.17
N LEU A 229 -8.65 -11.02 -1.22
CA LEU A 229 -9.73 -11.37 -2.14
C LEU A 229 -10.45 -12.69 -1.78
N GLY A 230 -9.92 -13.48 -0.84
CA GLY A 230 -10.45 -14.82 -0.54
C GLY A 230 -10.25 -15.82 -1.69
N LEU A 231 -9.15 -15.72 -2.43
CA LEU A 231 -8.86 -16.48 -3.65
C LEU A 231 -7.63 -17.39 -3.47
N THR A 232 -7.56 -18.12 -2.37
CA THR A 232 -6.41 -19.01 -2.04
C THR A 232 -6.07 -19.95 -3.19
N ASP A 233 -4.78 -20.03 -3.54
CA ASP A 233 -4.21 -20.87 -4.62
C ASP A 233 -4.78 -20.59 -6.02
N ARG A 234 -5.38 -19.42 -6.24
CA ARG A 234 -6.05 -19.08 -7.51
C ARG A 234 -5.44 -17.88 -8.24
N VAL A 235 -4.53 -17.16 -7.61
CA VAL A 235 -3.94 -15.96 -8.20
C VAL A 235 -2.68 -16.29 -8.98
N VAL A 236 -2.70 -16.05 -10.30
CA VAL A 236 -1.51 -16.08 -11.15
C VAL A 236 -0.99 -14.66 -11.28
N PHE A 237 0.03 -14.33 -10.51
CA PHE A 237 0.57 -12.96 -10.43
C PHE A 237 1.88 -12.82 -11.19
N THR A 238 1.91 -11.92 -12.16
CA THR A 238 3.08 -11.59 -12.98
C THR A 238 3.42 -10.11 -12.83
N PRO A 239 4.29 -9.74 -11.88
CA PRO A 239 4.75 -8.36 -11.76
C PRO A 239 5.84 -8.01 -12.76
N HIS A 240 5.85 -6.76 -13.21
CA HIS A 240 6.86 -6.20 -14.11
C HIS A 240 7.43 -4.91 -13.53
N LEU A 241 8.70 -4.64 -13.80
CA LEU A 241 9.31 -3.33 -13.64
C LEU A 241 9.39 -2.63 -14.99
N ALA A 242 8.97 -1.37 -15.02
CA ALA A 242 9.01 -0.51 -16.21
C ALA A 242 9.93 0.69 -15.98
N PRO A 243 10.44 1.34 -17.05
CA PRO A 243 11.33 2.51 -16.97
C PRO A 243 10.55 3.78 -16.55
N LEU A 244 9.80 3.67 -15.49
CA LEU A 244 9.04 4.74 -14.84
C LEU A 244 9.62 4.98 -13.45
N LYS A 245 9.70 6.22 -13.00
CA LYS A 245 10.07 6.50 -11.62
C LYS A 245 8.98 6.03 -10.66
N ARG A 246 7.73 6.41 -10.92
CA ARG A 246 6.54 6.16 -10.08
C ARG A 246 5.36 5.76 -10.96
N GLY A 247 4.37 5.15 -10.32
CA GLY A 247 3.14 4.67 -10.96
C GLY A 247 3.11 3.15 -11.01
N LEU A 248 1.93 2.61 -10.81
CA LEU A 248 1.64 1.18 -10.87
C LEU A 248 0.31 0.98 -11.58
N LEU A 249 0.30 0.07 -12.55
CA LEU A 249 -0.89 -0.37 -13.28
C LEU A 249 -1.04 -1.87 -13.07
N SER A 250 -2.20 -2.31 -12.57
CA SER A 250 -2.54 -3.73 -12.39
C SER A 250 -3.71 -4.08 -13.27
N THR A 251 -3.53 -5.04 -14.18
CA THR A 251 -4.59 -5.59 -15.01
C THR A 251 -4.99 -6.95 -14.47
N VAL A 252 -6.25 -7.06 -14.03
CA VAL A 252 -6.82 -8.27 -13.44
C VAL A 252 -7.83 -8.88 -14.41
N THR A 253 -7.57 -10.11 -14.85
CA THR A 253 -8.49 -10.90 -15.65
C THR A 253 -9.24 -11.87 -14.76
N LEU A 254 -10.55 -11.66 -14.61
CA LEU A 254 -11.45 -12.40 -13.73
C LEU A 254 -12.33 -13.31 -14.58
N PRO A 255 -12.21 -14.63 -14.50
CA PRO A 255 -13.15 -15.55 -15.15
C PRO A 255 -14.53 -15.39 -14.53
N LEU A 256 -15.56 -15.21 -15.35
CA LEU A 256 -16.93 -14.99 -14.89
C LEU A 256 -17.72 -16.29 -14.78
N THR A 257 -18.70 -16.32 -13.88
CA THR A 257 -19.70 -17.37 -13.83
C THR A 257 -20.58 -17.32 -15.11
N PRO A 258 -21.16 -18.46 -15.57
CA PRO A 258 -22.08 -18.45 -16.69
C PRO A 258 -23.23 -17.45 -16.51
N GLN A 259 -23.80 -17.37 -15.31
CA GLN A 259 -24.86 -16.40 -14.99
C GLN A 259 -24.38 -14.94 -15.20
N ALA A 260 -23.18 -14.59 -14.72
CA ALA A 260 -22.63 -13.24 -14.88
C ALA A 260 -22.41 -12.90 -16.37
N ILE A 261 -21.92 -13.87 -17.17
CA ILE A 261 -21.73 -13.69 -18.61
C ILE A 261 -23.06 -13.39 -19.31
N ASP A 262 -24.09 -14.14 -18.96
CA ASP A 262 -25.41 -14.03 -19.62
C ASP A 262 -26.14 -12.74 -19.24
N THR A 263 -26.05 -12.32 -17.97
CA THR A 263 -26.91 -11.25 -17.43
C THR A 263 -26.27 -9.87 -17.41
N LEU A 264 -24.94 -9.76 -17.18
CA LEU A 264 -24.31 -8.45 -16.98
C LEU A 264 -24.08 -7.70 -18.29
N THR A 265 -24.29 -6.38 -18.27
CA THR A 265 -23.74 -5.42 -19.23
C THR A 265 -22.50 -4.73 -18.66
N LEU A 266 -21.76 -4.01 -19.48
CA LEU A 266 -20.62 -3.22 -18.97
C LEU A 266 -21.09 -2.09 -18.05
N GLU A 267 -22.23 -1.49 -18.38
CA GLU A 267 -22.86 -0.44 -17.60
C GLU A 267 -23.26 -0.95 -16.21
N ASP A 268 -23.87 -2.14 -16.10
CA ASP A 268 -24.22 -2.77 -14.82
C ASP A 268 -22.96 -2.99 -13.96
N VAL A 269 -21.86 -3.43 -14.57
CA VAL A 269 -20.60 -3.64 -13.88
C VAL A 269 -20.02 -2.31 -13.38
N VAL A 270 -19.99 -1.27 -14.20
CA VAL A 270 -19.49 0.06 -13.82
C VAL A 270 -20.33 0.65 -12.70
N ASP A 271 -21.65 0.55 -12.78
CA ASP A 271 -22.56 1.09 -11.76
C ASP A 271 -22.41 0.35 -10.43
N HIS A 272 -22.25 -0.97 -10.46
CA HIS A 272 -21.95 -1.75 -9.26
C HIS A 272 -20.63 -1.32 -8.60
N TYR A 273 -19.58 -1.12 -9.38
CA TYR A 273 -18.28 -0.65 -8.86
C TYR A 273 -18.38 0.75 -8.28
N LYS A 274 -19.09 1.67 -8.94
CA LYS A 274 -19.36 3.03 -8.42
C LYS A 274 -20.15 2.98 -7.12
N GLN A 275 -21.15 2.12 -7.02
CA GLN A 275 -21.92 1.93 -5.79
C GLN A 275 -21.08 1.31 -4.67
N PHE A 276 -20.27 0.31 -4.98
CA PHE A 276 -19.38 -0.36 -4.02
C PHE A 276 -18.39 0.62 -3.37
N TYR A 277 -17.84 1.54 -4.16
CA TYR A 277 -16.90 2.56 -3.68
C TYR A 277 -17.56 3.91 -3.35
N ALA A 278 -18.89 3.97 -3.26
CA ALA A 278 -19.57 5.20 -2.88
C ALA A 278 -19.08 5.69 -1.50
N GLY A 279 -18.68 6.97 -1.42
CA GLY A 279 -18.11 7.54 -0.19
C GLY A 279 -16.63 7.22 0.07
N ARG A 280 -15.97 6.41 -0.77
CA ARG A 280 -14.52 6.13 -0.67
C ARG A 280 -13.74 7.20 -1.44
N THR A 281 -13.21 8.18 -0.73
CA THR A 281 -12.64 9.41 -1.29
C THR A 281 -11.55 9.20 -2.34
N PHE A 282 -10.72 8.16 -2.14
CA PHE A 282 -9.54 7.95 -2.97
C PHE A 282 -9.74 6.96 -4.12
N VAL A 283 -10.91 6.31 -4.23
CA VAL A 283 -11.20 5.40 -5.34
C VAL A 283 -12.10 6.08 -6.37
N ARG A 284 -11.66 6.07 -7.62
CA ARG A 284 -12.36 6.65 -8.77
C ARG A 284 -12.62 5.57 -9.82
N VAL A 285 -13.86 5.14 -9.93
CA VAL A 285 -14.29 4.24 -11.00
C VAL A 285 -14.58 5.07 -12.24
N LEU A 286 -13.89 4.77 -13.33
CA LEU A 286 -14.04 5.47 -14.61
C LEU A 286 -15.31 5.03 -15.34
N ASP A 287 -15.79 5.87 -16.25
CA ASP A 287 -16.96 5.54 -17.07
C ASP A 287 -16.67 4.40 -18.06
N ALA A 288 -17.72 3.74 -18.53
CA ALA A 288 -17.61 2.67 -19.50
C ALA A 288 -16.78 3.10 -20.75
N GLY A 289 -15.84 2.25 -21.13
CA GLY A 289 -14.90 2.51 -22.24
C GLY A 289 -13.68 3.33 -21.87
N GLN A 290 -13.55 3.83 -20.63
CA GLN A 290 -12.36 4.53 -20.16
C GLN A 290 -11.42 3.57 -19.41
N GLN A 291 -10.11 3.83 -19.54
CA GLN A 291 -9.07 3.08 -18.84
C GLN A 291 -8.13 4.02 -18.05
N PRO A 292 -7.65 3.60 -16.87
CA PRO A 292 -6.79 4.42 -16.05
C PRO A 292 -5.39 4.57 -16.65
N LYS A 293 -4.71 5.67 -16.27
CA LYS A 293 -3.32 5.95 -16.64
C LYS A 293 -2.51 6.23 -15.38
N THR A 294 -1.29 5.71 -15.31
CA THR A 294 -0.38 6.00 -14.18
C THR A 294 -0.15 7.49 -14.01
N ALA A 295 0.01 8.24 -15.10
CA ALA A 295 0.18 9.70 -15.07
C ALA A 295 -0.97 10.45 -14.37
N SER A 296 -2.19 9.89 -14.39
CA SER A 296 -3.36 10.52 -13.76
C SER A 296 -3.43 10.35 -12.24
N VAL A 297 -2.54 9.53 -11.65
CA VAL A 297 -2.52 9.20 -10.22
C VAL A 297 -1.17 9.42 -9.55
N VAL A 298 -0.09 9.56 -10.31
CA VAL A 298 1.26 9.80 -9.76
C VAL A 298 1.27 11.06 -8.89
N GLY A 299 1.89 10.95 -7.71
CA GLY A 299 1.97 12.00 -6.70
C GLY A 299 0.71 12.15 -5.84
N THR A 300 -0.31 11.29 -6.01
CA THR A 300 -1.58 11.36 -5.27
C THR A 300 -1.87 10.09 -4.49
N ASN A 301 -2.80 10.19 -3.53
CA ASN A 301 -3.36 9.03 -2.83
C ASN A 301 -4.56 8.41 -3.57
N ALA A 302 -4.79 8.77 -4.83
CA ALA A 302 -5.92 8.27 -5.62
C ALA A 302 -5.62 6.89 -6.25
N ALA A 303 -6.66 6.08 -6.36
CA ALA A 303 -6.73 4.89 -7.21
C ALA A 303 -7.78 5.12 -8.30
N GLN A 304 -7.44 4.82 -9.56
CA GLN A 304 -8.39 4.83 -10.67
C GLN A 304 -8.64 3.41 -11.15
N ILE A 305 -9.90 3.08 -11.43
CA ILE A 305 -10.33 1.74 -11.87
C ILE A 305 -11.07 1.88 -13.20
N GLY A 306 -10.63 1.14 -14.21
CA GLY A 306 -11.30 0.97 -15.50
C GLY A 306 -11.73 -0.48 -15.70
N LEU A 307 -12.85 -0.67 -16.42
CA LEU A 307 -13.50 -1.96 -16.57
C LEU A 307 -13.75 -2.28 -18.04
N ALA A 308 -13.61 -3.56 -18.39
CA ALA A 308 -13.96 -4.07 -19.73
C ALA A 308 -14.58 -5.46 -19.60
N LEU A 309 -15.81 -5.63 -20.07
CA LEU A 309 -16.51 -6.92 -20.10
C LEU A 309 -16.30 -7.61 -21.43
N ASN A 310 -15.61 -8.74 -21.44
CA ASN A 310 -15.40 -9.56 -22.62
C ASN A 310 -16.26 -10.84 -22.54
N LYS A 311 -17.51 -10.72 -22.95
CA LYS A 311 -18.48 -11.85 -22.96
C LYS A 311 -18.01 -13.02 -23.82
N ARG A 312 -17.33 -12.78 -24.95
CA ARG A 312 -16.83 -13.83 -25.83
C ARG A 312 -15.78 -14.72 -25.16
N ALA A 313 -14.92 -14.11 -24.34
CA ALA A 313 -13.91 -14.83 -23.58
C ALA A 313 -14.40 -15.26 -22.18
N GLY A 314 -15.59 -14.82 -21.76
CA GLY A 314 -16.16 -15.13 -20.44
C GLY A 314 -15.40 -14.46 -19.30
N VAL A 315 -14.85 -13.25 -19.49
CA VAL A 315 -14.04 -12.58 -18.48
C VAL A 315 -14.43 -11.12 -18.29
N LEU A 316 -14.24 -10.64 -17.06
CA LEU A 316 -14.13 -9.23 -16.74
C LEU A 316 -12.65 -8.85 -16.61
N VAL A 317 -12.23 -7.80 -17.31
CA VAL A 317 -10.92 -7.20 -17.13
C VAL A 317 -11.08 -5.93 -16.28
N ALA A 318 -10.48 -5.93 -15.13
CA ALA A 318 -10.47 -4.79 -14.20
C ALA A 318 -9.04 -4.24 -14.10
N THR A 319 -8.85 -2.98 -14.47
CA THR A 319 -7.54 -2.34 -14.46
C THR A 319 -7.48 -1.29 -13.36
N GLY A 320 -6.54 -1.42 -12.43
CA GLY A 320 -6.30 -0.48 -11.34
C GLY A 320 -5.00 0.30 -11.53
N ALA A 321 -5.03 1.62 -11.40
CA ALA A 321 -3.83 2.46 -11.39
C ALA A 321 -3.70 3.23 -10.09
N ILE A 322 -2.48 3.24 -9.51
CA ILE A 322 -2.12 3.99 -8.32
C ILE A 322 -0.70 4.58 -8.45
N ASP A 323 -0.35 5.48 -7.57
CA ASP A 323 1.06 5.79 -7.29
C ASP A 323 1.62 4.76 -6.30
N ASN A 324 2.65 4.02 -6.68
CA ASN A 324 3.23 2.94 -5.87
C ASN A 324 3.85 3.42 -4.55
N LEU A 325 4.30 4.68 -4.45
CA LEU A 325 4.85 5.27 -3.22
C LEU A 325 3.80 6.02 -2.39
N CYS A 326 2.74 6.55 -3.01
CA CYS A 326 1.67 7.26 -2.31
C CYS A 326 0.55 6.28 -1.91
N LYS A 327 -0.48 6.06 -2.74
CA LYS A 327 -1.57 5.11 -2.43
C LYS A 327 -1.07 3.67 -2.21
N GLY A 328 0.02 3.30 -2.86
CA GLY A 328 0.65 1.97 -2.70
C GLY A 328 1.50 1.80 -1.44
N ALA A 329 1.79 2.88 -0.67
CA ALA A 329 2.67 2.82 0.50
C ALA A 329 2.40 3.99 1.47
N ALA A 330 3.17 5.08 1.38
CA ALA A 330 3.20 6.19 2.33
C ALA A 330 1.84 6.90 2.48
N GLY A 331 1.19 7.22 1.38
CA GLY A 331 -0.10 7.92 1.42
C GLY A 331 -1.21 7.07 2.06
N GLN A 332 -1.23 5.76 1.77
CA GLN A 332 -2.15 4.84 2.43
C GLN A 332 -1.89 4.75 3.94
N ALA A 333 -0.61 4.70 4.36
CA ALA A 333 -0.26 4.68 5.77
C ALA A 333 -0.72 5.96 6.49
N VAL A 334 -0.53 7.14 5.87
CA VAL A 334 -1.06 8.42 6.38
C VAL A 334 -2.59 8.43 6.41
N GLN A 335 -3.27 7.89 5.39
CA GLN A 335 -4.72 7.73 5.38
C GLN A 335 -5.20 6.87 6.56
N CYS A 336 -4.55 5.74 6.82
CA CYS A 336 -4.84 4.89 7.97
C CYS A 336 -4.63 5.64 9.30
N ALA A 337 -3.52 6.39 9.42
CA ALA A 337 -3.24 7.18 10.61
C ALA A 337 -4.30 8.27 10.82
N ASN A 338 -4.73 8.96 9.76
CA ASN A 338 -5.82 9.94 9.86
C ASN A 338 -7.09 9.32 10.47
N ILE A 339 -7.49 8.13 9.99
CA ILE A 339 -8.66 7.43 10.50
C ILE A 339 -8.46 7.05 11.98
N VAL A 340 -7.32 6.46 12.33
CA VAL A 340 -7.01 6.04 13.70
C VAL A 340 -7.01 7.22 14.68
N PHE A 341 -6.45 8.36 14.27
CA PHE A 341 -6.41 9.57 15.09
C PHE A 341 -7.69 10.43 15.02
N GLY A 342 -8.74 9.95 14.33
CA GLY A 342 -10.03 10.63 14.24
C GLY A 342 -10.06 11.86 13.33
N PHE A 343 -9.11 11.98 12.41
CA PHE A 343 -9.10 13.04 11.39
C PHE A 343 -9.85 12.62 10.12
N ASP A 344 -10.22 13.61 9.29
CA ASP A 344 -10.69 13.31 7.93
C ASP A 344 -9.60 12.53 7.18
N GLU A 345 -9.96 11.41 6.55
CA GLU A 345 -9.01 10.52 5.87
C GLU A 345 -8.18 11.22 4.79
N ARG A 346 -8.66 12.35 4.26
CA ARG A 346 -7.99 13.17 3.22
C ARG A 346 -6.92 14.09 3.77
N ARG A 347 -6.90 14.32 5.06
CA ARG A 347 -6.05 15.34 5.68
C ARG A 347 -4.58 15.17 5.30
N GLY A 348 -3.95 16.22 4.78
CA GLY A 348 -2.55 16.20 4.34
C GLY A 348 -2.24 15.35 3.11
N LEU A 349 -3.25 14.75 2.46
CA LEU A 349 -3.05 13.86 1.32
C LEU A 349 -3.40 14.52 -0.03
N PRO A 350 -2.52 14.42 -1.04
CA PRO A 350 -2.78 14.96 -2.37
C PRO A 350 -3.83 14.12 -3.11
N THR A 351 -4.80 14.79 -3.71
CA THR A 351 -5.93 14.17 -4.45
C THR A 351 -5.87 14.38 -5.95
N VAL A 352 -5.06 15.34 -6.43
CA VAL A 352 -4.94 15.70 -7.85
C VAL A 352 -3.49 15.56 -8.29
N ALA A 353 -3.27 14.77 -9.34
CA ALA A 353 -1.95 14.61 -9.96
C ALA A 353 -1.52 15.90 -10.69
N CYS A 354 -0.22 16.08 -10.87
CA CYS A 354 0.28 17.10 -11.76
C CYS A 354 -0.17 16.78 -13.20
N PRO A 355 -0.88 17.70 -13.89
CA PRO A 355 -1.47 17.37 -15.19
C PRO A 355 -0.43 17.12 -16.32
N VAL A 356 0.79 17.63 -16.16
CA VAL A 356 1.91 17.51 -17.10
C VAL A 356 3.22 17.35 -16.34
#